data_cca89dded12023f6355857fc9837e46f
#
_entry.id   cca89dded12023f6355857fc9837e46f
#
_cell.length_a   1.000
_cell.length_b   1.000
_cell.length_c   1.000
_cell.angle_alpha   90.00
_cell.angle_beta   90.00
_cell.angle_gamma   90.00
#
_symmetry.space_group_name_H-M   'P 1'
#
loop_
_entity.id
_entity.type
_entity.pdbx_description
1 polymer ?
#
loop_
_entity_poly.entity_id
_entity_poly.type
_entity_poly.pdbx_seq_one_letter_code
_entity_poly.pdbx_strand_id
1 'polypeptide(L)'
;SLSAFNLGAKFIPYKTIIIFDELQECANARSAIKPFMEDGRFDIICTGSLLGLRGYNRKISRGVSTGFEKVITMKPMDFEEYLWAIGLEKSVIDYVKKSFNEKTNVISNVNEKLMKYFKEYLCVGGLPDVVNVFNLTHDLAQVRELQQSILESYKDDFGKHLNKDEVQEIDQTELTKIMQVYKSIPNQLAKENKKFQYKLIASNANSRSHSNAITWLEEFGLICKCHSLFNLELPLDGNKDDDTFKIYVTDTGLFIAMLEEGTV
;
A
#
# COMPACT_ATOMS: atom_id res chain seq x y z
N SER A 1 -8.62 -35.44 4.53
CA SER A 1 -7.36 -34.85 4.08
C SER A 1 -7.58 -33.99 2.86
N LEU A 2 -6.81 -32.91 2.67
CA LEU A 2 -6.91 -32.02 1.50
C LEU A 2 -6.81 -32.77 0.16
N SER A 3 -6.01 -33.84 0.11
CA SER A 3 -5.89 -34.70 -1.08
C SER A 3 -7.18 -35.46 -1.42
N ALA A 4 -8.08 -35.64 -0.48
CA ALA A 4 -9.35 -36.35 -0.74
C ALA A 4 -10.38 -35.45 -1.45
N PHE A 5 -10.25 -34.13 -1.31
CA PHE A 5 -11.16 -33.18 -1.95
C PHE A 5 -10.69 -32.75 -3.35
N ASN A 6 -9.42 -32.95 -3.69
CA ASN A 6 -8.85 -32.52 -4.96
C ASN A 6 -8.35 -33.74 -5.72
N LEU A 7 -9.22 -34.29 -6.57
CA LEU A 7 -8.94 -35.48 -7.40
C LEU A 7 -7.69 -35.24 -8.27
N GLY A 8 -6.55 -35.77 -7.83
CA GLY A 8 -5.28 -35.71 -8.56
C GLY A 8 -4.20 -34.78 -7.98
N ALA A 9 -4.51 -33.94 -6.99
CA ALA A 9 -3.47 -33.13 -6.34
C ALA A 9 -2.63 -33.99 -5.37
N LYS A 10 -1.31 -34.00 -5.59
CA LYS A 10 -0.36 -34.69 -4.72
C LYS A 10 0.33 -33.66 -3.84
N PHE A 11 0.11 -33.72 -2.53
CA PHE A 11 0.84 -32.93 -1.55
C PHE A 11 2.12 -33.67 -1.16
N ILE A 12 3.25 -33.18 -1.67
CA ILE A 12 4.57 -33.78 -1.43
C ILE A 12 5.23 -33.01 -0.31
N PRO A 13 5.53 -33.65 0.85
CA PRO A 13 6.24 -33.00 1.96
C PRO A 13 7.52 -32.31 1.47
N TYR A 14 7.80 -31.13 1.97
CA TYR A 14 8.99 -30.30 1.67
C TYR A 14 9.16 -29.88 0.20
N LYS A 15 8.13 -30.11 -0.64
CA LYS A 15 8.11 -29.67 -2.07
C LYS A 15 6.84 -28.95 -2.47
N THR A 16 5.81 -28.98 -1.63
CA THR A 16 4.52 -28.32 -1.91
C THR A 16 4.42 -27.06 -1.05
N ILE A 17 4.10 -25.95 -1.70
CA ILE A 17 3.72 -24.69 -1.04
C ILE A 17 2.19 -24.62 -1.03
N ILE A 18 1.61 -24.26 0.10
CA ILE A 18 0.18 -24.03 0.24
C ILE A 18 -0.03 -22.51 0.28
N ILE A 19 -0.85 -21.99 -0.63
CA ILE A 19 -1.18 -20.57 -0.72
C ILE A 19 -2.63 -20.39 -0.29
N PHE A 20 -2.85 -19.58 0.74
CA PHE A 20 -4.17 -19.09 1.13
C PHE A 20 -4.31 -17.67 0.64
N ASP A 21 -5.16 -17.50 -0.37
CA ASP A 21 -5.46 -16.19 -0.93
C ASP A 21 -6.63 -15.56 -0.17
N GLU A 22 -6.60 -14.24 0.05
CA GLU A 22 -7.60 -13.47 0.78
C GLU A 22 -7.97 -14.10 2.14
N LEU A 23 -6.96 -14.36 2.96
CA LEU A 23 -7.10 -15.09 4.23
C LEU A 23 -8.18 -14.50 5.16
N GLN A 24 -8.44 -13.19 5.08
CA GLN A 24 -9.47 -12.52 5.88
C GLN A 24 -10.90 -12.96 5.52
N GLU A 25 -11.11 -13.55 4.34
CA GLU A 25 -12.44 -14.06 3.94
C GLU A 25 -12.79 -15.39 4.64
N CYS A 26 -11.79 -16.05 5.26
CA CYS A 26 -12.00 -17.31 5.95
C CYS A 26 -11.34 -17.33 7.33
N ALA A 27 -12.09 -16.96 8.37
CA ALA A 27 -11.61 -16.94 9.76
C ALA A 27 -11.07 -18.31 10.23
N ASN A 28 -11.65 -19.42 9.75
CA ASN A 28 -11.20 -20.76 10.08
C ASN A 28 -9.86 -21.11 9.42
N ALA A 29 -9.57 -20.59 8.23
CA ALA A 29 -8.28 -20.79 7.57
C ALA A 29 -7.15 -20.16 8.37
N ARG A 30 -7.36 -18.97 8.93
CA ARG A 30 -6.36 -18.32 9.78
C ARG A 30 -6.05 -19.14 11.04
N SER A 31 -7.09 -19.72 11.66
CA SER A 31 -6.91 -20.60 12.83
C SER A 31 -6.17 -21.90 12.49
N ALA A 32 -6.25 -22.34 11.23
CA ALA A 32 -5.57 -23.55 10.76
C ALA A 32 -4.07 -23.34 10.47
N ILE A 33 -3.58 -22.13 10.37
CA ILE A 33 -2.15 -21.86 10.09
C ILE A 33 -1.26 -22.49 11.16
N LYS A 34 -1.61 -22.36 12.45
CA LYS A 34 -0.81 -22.90 13.55
C LYS A 34 -0.60 -24.42 13.46
N PRO A 35 -1.64 -25.27 13.30
CA PRO A 35 -1.47 -26.71 13.09
C PRO A 35 -0.59 -27.05 11.86
N PHE A 36 -0.68 -26.28 10.78
CA PHE A 36 0.20 -26.50 9.62
C PHE A 36 1.65 -26.17 9.92
N MET A 37 1.92 -25.11 10.66
CA MET A 37 3.28 -24.73 11.07
C MET A 37 3.88 -25.76 12.04
N GLU A 38 3.07 -26.30 12.97
CA GLU A 38 3.49 -27.38 13.88
C GLU A 38 3.79 -28.68 13.14
N ASP A 39 3.05 -28.98 12.07
CA ASP A 39 3.32 -30.13 11.19
C ASP A 39 4.63 -29.99 10.40
N GLY A 40 5.00 -28.77 9.99
CA GLY A 40 6.29 -28.43 9.39
C GLY A 40 6.61 -29.08 8.05
N ARG A 41 5.68 -29.83 7.44
CA ARG A 41 5.89 -30.52 6.16
C ARG A 41 5.69 -29.64 4.93
N PHE A 42 5.02 -28.50 5.08
CA PHE A 42 4.61 -27.62 3.98
C PHE A 42 4.94 -26.18 4.31
N ASP A 43 5.45 -25.46 3.33
CA ASP A 43 5.55 -24.00 3.40
C ASP A 43 4.18 -23.38 3.12
N ILE A 44 3.84 -22.33 3.88
CA ILE A 44 2.56 -21.65 3.77
C ILE A 44 2.79 -20.18 3.48
N ILE A 45 2.10 -19.71 2.47
CA ILE A 45 2.02 -18.28 2.11
C ILE A 45 0.56 -17.87 2.24
N CYS A 46 0.32 -16.76 2.94
CA CYS A 46 -1.01 -16.19 3.06
C CYS A 46 -1.02 -14.79 2.48
N THR A 47 -2.00 -14.48 1.64
CA THR A 47 -2.25 -13.12 1.17
C THR A 47 -3.48 -12.55 1.86
N GLY A 48 -3.62 -11.24 1.85
CA GLY A 48 -4.81 -10.56 2.35
C GLY A 48 -4.57 -9.08 2.63
N SER A 49 -5.67 -8.32 2.70
CA SER A 49 -5.59 -6.91 3.03
C SER A 49 -5.15 -6.68 4.48
N LEU A 50 -4.31 -5.66 4.71
CA LEU A 50 -3.79 -5.34 6.03
C LEU A 50 -4.91 -5.02 7.03
N LEU A 51 -5.97 -4.36 6.59
CA LEU A 51 -7.18 -4.07 7.38
C LEU A 51 -7.89 -5.34 7.85
N GLY A 52 -8.02 -6.32 6.96
CA GLY A 52 -8.61 -7.61 7.29
C GLY A 52 -7.77 -8.41 8.28
N LEU A 53 -6.45 -8.32 8.21
CA LEU A 53 -5.51 -9.06 9.05
C LEU A 53 -5.35 -8.46 10.46
N ARG A 54 -5.35 -7.13 10.61
CA ARG A 54 -5.16 -6.45 11.91
C ARG A 54 -6.42 -6.32 12.75
N GLY A 55 -7.56 -6.76 12.21
CA GLY A 55 -8.79 -6.91 13.01
C GLY A 55 -9.45 -5.59 13.39
N TYR A 56 -9.77 -4.75 12.41
CA TYR A 56 -10.85 -3.76 12.58
C TYR A 56 -12.17 -4.48 12.94
N ASN A 57 -12.26 -5.78 12.64
CA ASN A 57 -13.28 -6.69 13.15
C ASN A 57 -12.81 -7.37 14.43
N ARG A 58 -13.21 -6.86 15.59
CA ARG A 58 -12.92 -7.45 16.92
C ARG A 58 -13.29 -8.94 17.07
N LYS A 59 -14.10 -9.51 16.17
CA LYS A 59 -14.46 -10.94 16.16
C LYS A 59 -13.41 -11.83 15.50
N ILE A 60 -12.57 -11.31 14.61
CA ILE A 60 -11.52 -12.06 13.89
C ILE A 60 -10.18 -12.08 14.65
N SER A 61 -10.02 -11.27 15.67
CA SER A 61 -8.80 -11.26 16.52
C SER A 61 -8.60 -12.54 17.36
N ARG A 62 -9.53 -13.49 17.30
CA ARG A 62 -9.36 -14.80 17.92
C ARG A 62 -8.48 -15.67 17.01
N GLY A 63 -7.18 -15.71 17.30
CA GLY A 63 -6.29 -16.66 16.66
C GLY A 63 -5.05 -16.08 15.98
N VAL A 64 -4.61 -14.87 16.37
CA VAL A 64 -3.27 -14.41 15.99
C VAL A 64 -2.27 -15.37 16.63
N SER A 65 -1.65 -16.23 15.83
CA SER A 65 -0.56 -17.10 16.32
C SER A 65 0.71 -16.28 16.43
N THR A 66 0.82 -15.56 17.56
CA THR A 66 2.03 -14.80 17.89
C THR A 66 3.25 -15.73 17.85
N GLY A 67 4.23 -15.37 17.02
CA GLY A 67 5.51 -16.10 16.91
C GLY A 67 5.59 -17.15 15.79
N PHE A 68 4.51 -17.43 15.06
CA PHE A 68 4.49 -18.43 13.98
C PHE A 68 4.37 -17.83 12.57
N GLU A 69 4.24 -16.51 12.43
CA GLU A 69 4.09 -15.85 11.15
C GLU A 69 5.11 -14.72 10.97
N LYS A 70 5.60 -14.55 9.76
CA LYS A 70 6.37 -13.37 9.33
C LYS A 70 5.50 -12.53 8.41
N VAL A 71 5.07 -11.39 8.89
CA VAL A 71 4.28 -10.45 8.08
C VAL A 71 5.21 -9.66 7.15
N ILE A 72 4.89 -9.67 5.87
CA ILE A 72 5.56 -8.88 4.83
C ILE A 72 4.51 -7.95 4.23
N THR A 73 4.75 -6.65 4.33
CA THR A 73 3.88 -5.66 3.70
C THR A 73 4.35 -5.40 2.28
N MET A 74 3.51 -5.75 1.30
CA MET A 74 3.74 -5.41 -0.11
C MET A 74 3.37 -3.94 -0.32
N LYS A 75 4.27 -3.19 -0.92
CA LYS A 75 4.05 -1.80 -1.34
C LYS A 75 4.10 -1.70 -2.85
N PRO A 76 3.61 -0.60 -3.45
CA PRO A 76 3.89 -0.31 -4.85
C PRO A 76 5.40 -0.40 -5.13
N MET A 77 5.78 -0.79 -6.34
CA MET A 77 7.18 -0.85 -6.77
C MET A 77 7.86 0.50 -6.55
N ASP A 78 9.08 0.47 -6.04
CA ASP A 78 9.93 1.65 -6.02
C ASP A 78 10.55 1.92 -7.41
N PHE A 79 11.33 2.99 -7.54
CA PHE A 79 11.89 3.36 -8.83
C PHE A 79 12.88 2.31 -9.36
N GLU A 80 13.63 1.64 -8.50
CA GLU A 80 14.54 0.56 -8.92
C GLU A 80 13.78 -0.65 -9.43
N GLU A 81 12.72 -1.06 -8.72
CA GLU A 81 11.83 -2.14 -9.12
C GLU A 81 11.09 -1.82 -10.44
N TYR A 82 10.67 -0.55 -10.60
CA TYR A 82 10.12 -0.07 -11.87
C TYR A 82 11.15 -0.21 -13.02
N LEU A 83 12.41 0.18 -12.79
CA LEU A 83 13.46 0.03 -13.79
C LEU A 83 13.68 -1.43 -14.19
N TRP A 84 13.58 -2.37 -13.24
CA TRP A 84 13.63 -3.81 -13.54
C TRP A 84 12.43 -4.25 -14.38
N ALA A 85 11.23 -3.78 -14.02
CA ALA A 85 9.99 -4.13 -14.72
C ALA A 85 9.99 -3.67 -16.19
N ILE A 86 10.59 -2.53 -16.49
CA ILE A 86 10.76 -2.04 -17.87
C ILE A 86 11.97 -2.65 -18.60
N GLY A 87 12.68 -3.60 -17.98
CA GLY A 87 13.79 -4.35 -18.59
C GLY A 87 15.12 -3.60 -18.61
N LEU A 88 15.33 -2.61 -17.72
CA LEU A 88 16.65 -1.99 -17.63
C LEU A 88 17.67 -3.00 -17.07
N GLU A 89 18.82 -3.08 -17.73
CA GLU A 89 19.89 -4.00 -17.30
C GLU A 89 20.39 -3.65 -15.90
N LYS A 90 20.57 -4.68 -15.08
CA LYS A 90 21.08 -4.56 -13.72
C LYS A 90 22.45 -3.87 -13.67
N SER A 91 23.29 -4.08 -14.69
CA SER A 91 24.60 -3.45 -14.82
C SER A 91 24.56 -1.91 -14.76
N VAL A 92 23.50 -1.30 -15.32
CA VAL A 92 23.30 0.16 -15.29
C VAL A 92 22.96 0.61 -13.87
N ILE A 93 22.10 -0.13 -13.19
CA ILE A 93 21.71 0.17 -11.79
C ILE A 93 22.92 0.03 -10.86
N ASP A 94 23.69 -1.05 -11.01
CA ASP A 94 24.90 -1.28 -10.23
C ASP A 94 25.95 -0.19 -10.47
N TYR A 95 26.10 0.30 -11.72
CA TYR A 95 26.96 1.44 -12.05
C TYR A 95 26.53 2.72 -11.31
N VAL A 96 25.23 3.03 -11.29
CA VAL A 96 24.70 4.20 -10.59
C VAL A 96 24.93 4.08 -9.07
N LYS A 97 24.66 2.93 -8.49
CA LYS A 97 24.92 2.65 -7.06
C LYS A 97 26.41 2.81 -6.73
N LYS A 98 27.28 2.29 -7.59
CA LYS A 98 28.73 2.45 -7.44
C LYS A 98 29.13 3.92 -7.47
N SER A 99 28.66 4.67 -8.48
CA SER A 99 28.94 6.11 -8.61
C SER A 99 28.49 6.89 -7.38
N PHE A 100 27.30 6.57 -6.82
CA PHE A 100 26.80 7.18 -5.58
C PHE A 100 27.72 6.89 -4.38
N ASN A 101 28.14 5.64 -4.20
CA ASN A 101 29.01 5.24 -3.09
C ASN A 101 30.40 5.86 -3.18
N GLU A 102 30.94 5.96 -4.40
CA GLU A 102 32.24 6.57 -4.70
C GLU A 102 32.19 8.09 -4.81
N LYS A 103 30.99 8.69 -4.71
CA LYS A 103 30.75 10.14 -4.89
C LYS A 103 31.28 10.67 -6.22
N THR A 104 31.17 9.87 -7.27
CA THR A 104 31.55 10.22 -8.64
C THR A 104 30.30 10.57 -9.46
N ASN A 105 30.49 11.37 -10.52
CA ASN A 105 29.41 11.75 -11.40
C ASN A 105 28.98 10.56 -12.28
N VAL A 106 27.66 10.40 -12.44
CA VAL A 106 27.09 9.51 -13.46
C VAL A 106 27.28 10.15 -14.83
N ILE A 107 27.61 9.36 -15.85
CA ILE A 107 27.78 9.82 -17.23
C ILE A 107 26.48 10.48 -17.71
N SER A 108 26.59 11.66 -18.38
CA SER A 108 25.45 12.52 -18.73
C SER A 108 24.32 11.80 -19.47
N ASN A 109 24.65 10.99 -20.47
CA ASN A 109 23.64 10.25 -21.24
C ASN A 109 22.90 9.19 -20.41
N VAL A 110 23.57 8.56 -19.45
CA VAL A 110 22.93 7.61 -18.50
C VAL A 110 22.01 8.38 -17.57
N ASN A 111 22.48 9.50 -17.02
CA ASN A 111 21.66 10.34 -16.15
C ASN A 111 20.42 10.88 -16.85
N GLU A 112 20.55 11.39 -18.08
CA GLU A 112 19.42 11.89 -18.87
C GLU A 112 18.38 10.82 -19.13
N LYS A 113 18.83 9.60 -19.47
CA LYS A 113 17.93 8.44 -19.68
C LYS A 113 17.21 8.05 -18.40
N LEU A 114 17.92 7.99 -17.27
CA LEU A 114 17.32 7.68 -15.99
C LEU A 114 16.35 8.76 -15.53
N MET A 115 16.66 10.04 -15.77
CA MET A 115 15.73 11.15 -15.48
C MET A 115 14.46 11.09 -16.32
N LYS A 116 14.56 10.62 -17.57
CA LYS A 116 13.36 10.33 -18.39
C LYS A 116 12.52 9.23 -17.75
N TYR A 117 13.10 8.09 -17.41
CA TYR A 117 12.41 7.00 -16.73
C TYR A 117 11.84 7.41 -15.38
N PHE A 118 12.54 8.26 -14.63
CA PHE A 118 12.04 8.79 -13.38
C PHE A 118 10.78 9.64 -13.56
N LYS A 119 10.73 10.49 -14.59
CA LYS A 119 9.53 11.26 -14.92
C LYS A 119 8.37 10.35 -15.35
N GLU A 120 8.66 9.31 -16.13
CA GLU A 120 7.67 8.28 -16.50
C GLU A 120 7.13 7.57 -15.23
N TYR A 121 8.02 7.12 -14.34
CA TYR A 121 7.65 6.51 -13.06
C TYR A 121 6.78 7.42 -12.20
N LEU A 122 7.06 8.70 -12.13
CA LEU A 122 6.22 9.64 -11.39
C LEU A 122 4.77 9.68 -11.92
N CYS A 123 4.58 9.51 -13.23
CA CYS A 123 3.26 9.50 -13.85
C CYS A 123 2.59 8.12 -13.80
N VAL A 124 3.36 7.06 -14.00
CA VAL A 124 2.85 5.68 -14.04
C VAL A 124 2.63 5.13 -12.63
N GLY A 125 3.51 5.46 -11.69
CA GLY A 125 3.54 4.89 -10.36
C GLY A 125 4.20 3.51 -10.32
N GLY A 126 4.01 2.81 -9.19
CA GLY A 126 4.61 1.50 -8.93
C GLY A 126 3.59 0.36 -8.79
N LEU A 127 2.32 0.57 -9.14
CA LEU A 127 1.34 -0.52 -9.14
C LEU A 127 1.62 -1.48 -10.29
N PRO A 128 1.78 -2.80 -10.03
CA PRO A 128 2.21 -3.76 -11.05
C PRO A 128 1.35 -3.77 -12.31
N ASP A 129 0.03 -3.74 -12.17
CA ASP A 129 -0.89 -3.74 -13.32
C ASP A 129 -0.74 -2.47 -14.17
N VAL A 130 -0.56 -1.32 -13.52
CA VAL A 130 -0.38 -0.03 -14.19
C VAL A 130 0.96 -0.01 -14.95
N VAL A 131 2.02 -0.49 -14.31
CA VAL A 131 3.35 -0.61 -14.94
C VAL A 131 3.30 -1.57 -16.12
N ASN A 132 2.58 -2.69 -16.01
CA ASN A 132 2.40 -3.66 -17.09
C ASN A 132 1.65 -3.04 -18.28
N VAL A 133 0.56 -2.31 -18.05
CA VAL A 133 -0.18 -1.60 -19.11
C VAL A 133 0.74 -0.61 -19.82
N PHE A 134 1.49 0.20 -19.07
CA PHE A 134 2.44 1.15 -19.66
C PHE A 134 3.52 0.44 -20.49
N ASN A 135 4.07 -0.66 -19.97
CA ASN A 135 5.11 -1.44 -20.66
C ASN A 135 4.64 -2.04 -22.00
N LEU A 136 3.38 -2.43 -22.07
CA LEU A 136 2.78 -3.01 -23.26
C LEU A 136 2.34 -1.95 -24.28
N THR A 137 1.83 -0.81 -23.84
CA THR A 137 1.16 0.15 -24.71
C THR A 137 1.95 1.44 -24.94
N HIS A 138 2.80 1.83 -23.99
CA HIS A 138 3.46 3.13 -23.92
C HIS A 138 2.48 4.32 -24.01
N ASP A 139 1.22 4.10 -23.60
CA ASP A 139 0.14 5.05 -23.67
C ASP A 139 -0.28 5.51 -22.27
N LEU A 140 -0.01 6.77 -21.96
CA LEU A 140 -0.36 7.38 -20.68
C LEU A 140 -1.87 7.58 -20.50
N ALA A 141 -2.66 7.61 -21.58
CA ALA A 141 -4.11 7.71 -21.47
C ALA A 141 -4.70 6.41 -20.91
N GLN A 142 -4.26 5.25 -21.42
CA GLN A 142 -4.66 3.95 -20.89
C GLN A 142 -4.19 3.73 -19.43
N VAL A 143 -2.98 4.19 -19.11
CA VAL A 143 -2.47 4.20 -17.73
C VAL A 143 -3.40 5.00 -16.84
N ARG A 144 -3.81 6.19 -17.27
CA ARG A 144 -4.70 7.06 -16.51
C ARG A 144 -6.07 6.45 -16.27
N GLU A 145 -6.66 5.87 -17.32
CA GLU A 145 -7.94 5.17 -17.22
C GLU A 145 -7.89 4.04 -16.17
N LEU A 146 -6.84 3.23 -16.18
CA LEU A 146 -6.66 2.17 -15.18
C LEU A 146 -6.47 2.74 -13.76
N GLN A 147 -5.65 3.79 -13.60
CA GLN A 147 -5.45 4.44 -12.31
C GLN A 147 -6.76 5.01 -11.74
N GLN A 148 -7.60 5.62 -12.57
CA GLN A 148 -8.92 6.12 -12.15
C GLN A 148 -9.83 4.97 -11.73
N SER A 149 -9.86 3.88 -12.49
CA SER A 149 -10.62 2.66 -12.12
C SER A 149 -10.18 2.09 -10.77
N ILE A 150 -8.86 2.07 -10.49
CA ILE A 150 -8.33 1.63 -9.19
C ILE A 150 -8.79 2.58 -8.06
N LEU A 151 -8.75 3.90 -8.28
CA LEU A 151 -9.22 4.87 -7.28
C LEU A 151 -10.72 4.73 -6.99
N GLU A 152 -11.53 4.45 -8.02
CA GLU A 152 -12.96 4.15 -7.84
C GLU A 152 -13.17 2.86 -7.04
N SER A 153 -12.44 1.80 -7.36
CA SER A 153 -12.47 0.53 -6.61
C SER A 153 -12.11 0.74 -5.14
N TYR A 154 -11.14 1.59 -4.83
CA TYR A 154 -10.81 1.93 -3.45
C TYR A 154 -11.97 2.64 -2.72
N LYS A 155 -12.66 3.56 -3.40
CA LYS A 155 -13.85 4.24 -2.82
C LYS A 155 -14.96 3.25 -2.50
N ASP A 156 -15.20 2.26 -3.36
CA ASP A 156 -16.17 1.19 -3.14
C ASP A 156 -15.76 0.29 -1.96
N ASP A 157 -14.47 -0.02 -1.86
CA ASP A 157 -13.93 -0.85 -0.79
C ASP A 157 -13.95 -0.15 0.58
N PHE A 158 -13.87 1.19 0.63
CA PHE A 158 -14.05 1.93 1.88
C PHE A 158 -15.39 1.60 2.55
N GLY A 159 -16.46 1.47 1.77
CA GLY A 159 -17.76 1.06 2.26
C GLY A 159 -17.81 -0.39 2.74
N LYS A 160 -17.20 -1.32 1.99
CA LYS A 160 -17.24 -2.77 2.30
C LYS A 160 -16.50 -3.10 3.59
N HIS A 161 -15.34 -2.50 3.83
CA HIS A 161 -14.54 -2.78 5.03
C HIS A 161 -15.15 -2.25 6.32
N LEU A 162 -16.03 -1.26 6.24
CA LEU A 162 -16.80 -0.76 7.39
C LEU A 162 -18.04 -1.61 7.68
N ASN A 163 -18.48 -2.44 6.70
CA ASN A 163 -19.76 -3.20 6.75
C ASN A 163 -19.66 -4.65 7.25
N LYS A 164 -18.51 -5.16 7.65
CA LYS A 164 -18.30 -6.61 7.88
C LYS A 164 -19.04 -7.23 9.08
N ASP A 165 -19.88 -6.50 9.77
CA ASP A 165 -20.84 -7.11 10.71
C ASP A 165 -22.26 -7.04 10.11
N GLU A 166 -22.82 -8.17 9.73
CA GLU A 166 -24.17 -8.33 9.15
C GLU A 166 -25.33 -7.77 10.03
N VAL A 167 -25.02 -7.11 11.13
CA VAL A 167 -25.98 -6.65 12.15
C VAL A 167 -25.84 -5.17 12.50
N GLN A 168 -24.80 -4.46 12.05
CA GLN A 168 -24.67 -3.02 12.29
C GLN A 168 -24.62 -2.26 10.96
N GLU A 169 -25.53 -1.28 10.82
CA GLU A 169 -25.47 -0.27 9.77
C GLU A 169 -24.06 0.30 9.68
N ILE A 170 -23.59 0.51 8.44
CA ILE A 170 -22.36 1.27 8.16
C ILE A 170 -22.37 2.49 9.06
N ASP A 171 -21.29 2.74 9.80
CA ASP A 171 -21.11 4.05 10.40
C ASP A 171 -20.86 5.08 9.27
N GLN A 172 -21.98 5.56 8.71
CA GLN A 172 -21.99 6.56 7.64
C GLN A 172 -21.17 7.79 8.01
N THR A 173 -21.03 8.05 9.31
CA THR A 173 -20.25 9.17 9.82
C THR A 173 -18.77 8.92 9.62
N GLU A 174 -18.27 7.72 9.91
CA GLU A 174 -16.86 7.38 9.70
C GLU A 174 -16.51 7.28 8.21
N LEU A 175 -17.37 6.67 7.38
CA LEU A 175 -17.18 6.66 5.93
C LEU A 175 -17.11 8.08 5.36
N THR A 176 -18.00 8.97 5.81
CA THR A 176 -18.00 10.38 5.40
C THR A 176 -16.68 11.06 5.75
N LYS A 177 -16.14 10.83 6.96
CA LYS A 177 -14.84 11.39 7.38
C LYS A 177 -13.68 10.85 6.55
N ILE A 178 -13.66 9.53 6.26
CA ILE A 178 -12.65 8.91 5.41
C ILE A 178 -12.66 9.54 4.02
N MET A 179 -13.84 9.69 3.42
CA MET A 179 -14.01 10.34 2.11
C MET A 179 -13.61 11.82 2.12
N GLN A 180 -13.90 12.53 3.21
CA GLN A 180 -13.49 13.93 3.37
C GLN A 180 -11.95 14.05 3.45
N VAL A 181 -11.29 13.19 4.25
CA VAL A 181 -9.82 13.15 4.32
C VAL A 181 -9.25 12.82 2.95
N TYR A 182 -9.72 11.74 2.30
CA TYR A 182 -9.30 11.32 0.96
C TYR A 182 -9.34 12.48 -0.05
N LYS A 183 -10.48 13.15 -0.17
CA LYS A 183 -10.67 14.28 -1.10
C LYS A 183 -9.78 15.49 -0.77
N SER A 184 -9.33 15.64 0.47
CA SER A 184 -8.47 16.75 0.88
C SER A 184 -7.01 16.56 0.50
N ILE A 185 -6.55 15.32 0.23
CA ILE A 185 -5.14 14.98 0.03
C ILE A 185 -4.47 15.81 -1.08
N PRO A 186 -5.05 15.96 -2.29
CA PRO A 186 -4.44 16.78 -3.34
C PRO A 186 -4.21 18.22 -2.87
N ASN A 187 -5.19 18.82 -2.20
CA ASN A 187 -5.10 20.18 -1.68
C ASN A 187 -4.07 20.32 -0.53
N GLN A 188 -3.88 19.28 0.28
CA GLN A 188 -2.84 19.25 1.32
C GLN A 188 -1.44 19.29 0.70
N LEU A 189 -1.23 18.53 -0.38
CA LEU A 189 0.07 18.38 -1.03
C LEU A 189 0.39 19.49 -2.02
N ALA A 190 -0.62 20.16 -2.58
CA ALA A 190 -0.44 21.29 -3.50
C ALA A 190 0.12 22.56 -2.81
N LYS A 191 0.04 22.65 -1.49
CA LYS A 191 0.54 23.81 -0.75
C LYS A 191 2.06 23.81 -0.62
N GLU A 192 2.66 24.99 -0.56
CA GLU A 192 4.08 25.16 -0.30
C GLU A 192 4.48 24.52 1.04
N ASN A 193 3.75 24.84 2.11
CA ASN A 193 3.86 24.14 3.40
C ASN A 193 2.94 22.93 3.41
N LYS A 194 3.51 21.75 3.18
CA LYS A 194 2.78 20.47 3.14
C LYS A 194 2.41 19.91 4.52
N LYS A 195 2.53 20.70 5.61
CA LYS A 195 2.01 20.30 6.93
C LYS A 195 0.52 20.05 6.82
N PHE A 196 0.06 18.90 7.34
CA PHE A 196 -1.35 18.53 7.32
C PHE A 196 -2.20 19.53 8.11
N GLN A 197 -3.31 19.96 7.51
CA GLN A 197 -4.21 20.94 8.12
C GLN A 197 -5.65 20.39 8.11
N TYR A 198 -6.17 20.09 9.29
CA TYR A 198 -7.55 19.60 9.44
C TYR A 198 -8.60 20.56 8.84
N LYS A 199 -8.37 21.86 8.92
CA LYS A 199 -9.26 22.89 8.33
C LYS A 199 -9.44 22.79 6.82
N LEU A 200 -8.54 22.09 6.11
CA LEU A 200 -8.68 21.84 4.67
C LEU A 200 -9.62 20.66 4.38
N ILE A 201 -9.94 19.86 5.38
CA ILE A 201 -10.93 18.79 5.25
C ILE A 201 -12.34 19.41 5.31
N ALA A 202 -12.61 20.12 6.39
CA ALA A 202 -13.86 20.82 6.65
C ALA A 202 -13.64 21.89 7.72
N SER A 203 -14.50 22.93 7.78
CA SER A 203 -14.36 24.05 8.71
C SER A 203 -14.33 23.64 10.18
N ASN A 204 -15.03 22.57 10.54
CA ASN A 204 -15.11 22.00 11.90
C ASN A 204 -14.20 20.79 12.12
N ALA A 205 -13.38 20.39 11.14
CA ALA A 205 -12.49 19.25 11.25
C ALA A 205 -11.33 19.55 12.21
N ASN A 206 -11.01 18.57 13.04
CA ASN A 206 -9.91 18.62 14.00
C ASN A 206 -9.35 17.20 14.24
N SER A 207 -8.25 17.11 15.00
CA SER A 207 -7.60 15.84 15.32
C SER A 207 -8.56 14.84 15.98
N ARG A 208 -9.36 15.28 16.97
CA ARG A 208 -10.28 14.38 17.69
C ARG A 208 -11.34 13.75 16.79
N SER A 209 -11.78 14.47 15.75
CA SER A 209 -12.86 14.01 14.88
C SER A 209 -12.38 13.20 13.66
N HIS A 210 -11.13 13.40 13.17
CA HIS A 210 -10.66 12.84 11.90
C HIS A 210 -9.38 12.00 11.99
N SER A 211 -8.74 11.90 13.17
CA SER A 211 -7.52 11.08 13.30
C SER A 211 -7.75 9.61 12.95
N ASN A 212 -8.90 9.05 13.35
CA ASN A 212 -9.25 7.67 13.02
C ASN A 212 -9.37 7.45 11.51
N ALA A 213 -9.98 8.39 10.79
CA ALA A 213 -10.09 8.34 9.32
C ALA A 213 -8.72 8.38 8.63
N ILE A 214 -7.78 9.19 9.14
CA ILE A 214 -6.40 9.23 8.64
C ILE A 214 -5.68 7.92 8.93
N THR A 215 -5.79 7.40 10.14
CA THR A 215 -5.19 6.11 10.53
C THR A 215 -5.76 4.97 9.69
N TRP A 216 -7.07 5.01 9.42
CA TRP A 216 -7.71 4.02 8.57
C TRP A 216 -7.15 4.03 7.14
N LEU A 217 -7.00 5.21 6.51
CA LEU A 217 -6.40 5.34 5.17
C LEU A 217 -4.93 4.89 5.13
N GLU A 218 -4.18 5.10 6.23
CA GLU A 218 -2.81 4.61 6.37
C GLU A 218 -2.76 3.09 6.49
N GLU A 219 -3.65 2.49 7.28
CA GLU A 219 -3.77 1.04 7.42
C GLU A 219 -4.32 0.37 6.16
N PHE A 220 -5.19 1.06 5.41
CA PHE A 220 -5.61 0.65 4.08
C PHE A 220 -4.45 0.63 3.08
N GLY A 221 -3.38 1.37 3.36
CA GLY A 221 -2.17 1.41 2.52
C GLY A 221 -2.20 2.49 1.44
N LEU A 222 -3.22 3.36 1.41
CA LEU A 222 -3.32 4.44 0.41
C LEU A 222 -2.40 5.61 0.72
N ILE A 223 -2.19 5.90 2.01
CA ILE A 223 -1.35 7.01 2.45
C ILE A 223 -0.25 6.55 3.41
N CYS A 224 0.76 7.39 3.55
CA CYS A 224 1.73 7.31 4.62
C CYS A 224 1.87 8.65 5.34
N LYS A 225 2.04 8.62 6.66
CA LYS A 225 2.33 9.79 7.48
C LYS A 225 3.84 9.97 7.62
N CYS A 226 4.31 11.18 7.44
CA CYS A 226 5.68 11.59 7.71
C CYS A 226 5.65 12.61 8.84
N HIS A 227 6.03 12.17 10.04
CA HIS A 227 6.04 13.02 11.24
C HIS A 227 7.27 13.91 11.29
N SER A 228 7.13 15.09 11.90
CA SER A 228 8.26 15.88 12.37
C SER A 228 8.87 15.23 13.61
N LEU A 229 10.15 15.46 13.83
CA LEU A 229 10.83 15.04 15.05
C LEU A 229 11.23 16.28 15.84
N PHE A 230 11.09 16.22 17.16
CA PHE A 230 11.60 17.26 18.07
C PHE A 230 13.13 17.21 18.12
N ASN A 231 13.69 16.00 18.20
CA ASN A 231 15.13 15.74 18.25
C ASN A 231 15.48 14.57 17.33
N LEU A 232 16.72 14.58 16.78
CA LEU A 232 17.26 13.48 15.97
C LEU A 232 18.06 12.49 16.83
N GLU A 233 17.40 11.99 17.87
CA GLU A 233 17.98 11.02 18.82
C GLU A 233 17.20 9.71 18.80
N LEU A 234 17.89 8.60 19.04
CA LEU A 234 17.26 7.27 19.15
C LEU A 234 16.65 7.07 20.56
N PRO A 235 15.47 6.43 20.65
CA PRO A 235 14.60 5.96 19.57
C PRO A 235 13.83 7.10 18.88
N LEU A 236 13.79 7.09 17.54
CA LEU A 236 13.10 8.15 16.78
C LEU A 236 11.62 8.28 17.13
N ASP A 237 10.95 7.18 17.41
CA ASP A 237 9.53 7.17 17.79
C ASP A 237 9.26 7.96 19.08
N GLY A 238 10.21 8.00 20.01
CA GLY A 238 10.11 8.79 21.25
C GLY A 238 10.24 10.29 21.05
N ASN A 239 10.78 10.71 19.90
CA ASN A 239 10.99 12.10 19.53
C ASN A 239 10.01 12.61 18.46
N LYS A 240 8.97 11.86 18.19
CA LYS A 240 7.98 12.14 17.17
C LYS A 240 6.98 13.20 17.63
N ASP A 241 6.74 14.18 16.78
CA ASP A 241 5.67 15.15 16.96
C ASP A 241 4.38 14.61 16.32
N ASP A 242 3.46 14.15 17.15
CA ASP A 242 2.19 13.60 16.68
C ASP A 242 1.24 14.65 16.10
N ASP A 243 1.42 15.93 16.45
CA ASP A 243 0.61 17.04 15.97
C ASP A 243 1.14 17.65 14.67
N THR A 244 2.39 17.31 14.28
CA THR A 244 3.03 17.88 13.11
C THR A 244 3.48 16.78 12.16
N PHE A 245 2.70 16.55 11.09
CA PHE A 245 2.99 15.54 10.09
C PHE A 245 2.57 16.03 8.69
N LYS A 246 3.09 15.34 7.68
CA LYS A 246 2.65 15.40 6.27
C LYS A 246 2.01 14.08 5.91
N ILE A 247 1.08 14.12 4.95
CA ILE A 247 0.49 12.92 4.35
C ILE A 247 0.97 12.84 2.91
N TYR A 248 1.41 11.66 2.50
CA TYR A 248 1.73 11.36 1.11
C TYR A 248 0.90 10.16 0.65
N VAL A 249 0.51 10.15 -0.63
CA VAL A 249 -0.05 8.95 -1.26
C VAL A 249 1.08 7.96 -1.46
N THR A 250 0.83 6.68 -1.21
CA THR A 250 1.85 5.62 -1.31
C THR A 250 2.31 5.35 -2.72
N ASP A 251 1.49 5.72 -3.71
CA ASP A 251 1.80 5.61 -5.13
C ASP A 251 1.73 6.96 -5.84
N THR A 252 2.79 7.31 -6.57
CA THR A 252 2.88 8.61 -7.26
C THR A 252 1.93 8.73 -8.43
N GLY A 253 1.69 7.64 -9.16
CA GLY A 253 0.76 7.60 -10.28
C GLY A 253 -0.68 7.80 -9.82
N LEU A 254 -1.08 7.14 -8.73
CA LEU A 254 -2.40 7.37 -8.13
C LEU A 254 -2.54 8.81 -7.63
N PHE A 255 -1.48 9.39 -7.05
CA PHE A 255 -1.53 10.80 -6.64
C PHE A 255 -1.80 11.74 -7.81
N ILE A 256 -1.14 11.53 -8.95
CA ILE A 256 -1.37 12.35 -10.16
C ILE A 256 -2.80 12.13 -10.68
N ALA A 257 -3.32 10.88 -10.66
CA ALA A 257 -4.70 10.60 -11.01
C ALA A 257 -5.71 11.35 -10.13
N MET A 258 -5.44 11.44 -8.81
CA MET A 258 -6.27 12.22 -7.89
C MET A 258 -6.26 13.74 -8.16
N LEU A 259 -5.16 14.30 -8.69
CA LEU A 259 -5.09 15.72 -9.06
C LEU A 259 -6.02 16.03 -10.23
N GLU A 260 -6.18 15.09 -11.16
CA GLU A 260 -7.02 15.28 -12.36
C GLU A 260 -8.52 15.09 -12.07
N GLU A 261 -8.91 14.34 -11.04
CA GLU A 261 -10.32 14.21 -10.62
C GLU A 261 -10.97 15.57 -10.27
N GLY A 262 -10.17 16.58 -9.95
CA GLY A 262 -10.65 17.93 -9.62
C GLY A 262 -10.63 18.92 -10.78
N THR A 263 -10.24 18.51 -11.99
CA THR A 263 -10.03 19.38 -13.15
C THR A 263 -11.06 19.20 -14.27
N VAL A 264 -12.13 18.45 -14.04
CA VAL A 264 -13.25 18.28 -14.99
C VAL A 264 -14.34 19.32 -14.72
#